data_380afb3616e2f6c1bd2a3efb4fbb414e
#
_entry.id   380afb3616e2f6c1bd2a3efb4fbb414e
#
_cell.length_a   1.000
_cell.length_b   1.000
_cell.length_c   1.000
_cell.angle_alpha   90.00
_cell.angle_beta   90.00
_cell.angle_gamma   90.00
#
_symmetry.space_group_name_H-M   'P 1'
#
loop_
_entity.id
_entity.type
_entity.pdbx_description
1 polymer ?
#
loop_
_entity_poly.entity_id
_entity_poly.type
_entity_poly.pdbx_seq_one_letter_code
_entity_poly.pdbx_strand_id
1 'polypeptide(L)'
;MPAVLHERFGPALDAVREAARAGEIAAGWLRAERSDFVRFNRGRVRQCGSIEHAALELRLIAGGRQARREIVLAGDRGIDAARVAQGFGWLRAALARSQPDPFLTFCETASAGNRHDRA
;
A
#
# COMPACT_ATOMS: atom_id res chain seq x y z
N MET A 1 -1.47 -9.93 15.17
CA MET A 1 -1.03 -9.09 14.05
C MET A 1 -1.12 -9.78 12.68
N PRO A 2 -0.66 -11.04 12.48
CA PRO A 2 -0.78 -11.66 11.16
C PRO A 2 -2.20 -11.68 10.60
N ALA A 3 -3.20 -12.00 11.43
CA ALA A 3 -4.61 -12.01 11.03
C ALA A 3 -5.09 -10.64 10.57
N VAL A 4 -4.72 -9.58 11.27
CA VAL A 4 -5.09 -8.21 10.91
C VAL A 4 -4.46 -7.79 9.58
N LEU A 5 -3.20 -8.18 9.35
CA LEU A 5 -2.52 -7.93 8.09
C LEU A 5 -3.22 -8.63 6.93
N HIS A 6 -3.58 -9.89 7.10
CA HIS A 6 -4.29 -10.65 6.07
C HIS A 6 -5.67 -10.09 5.79
N GLU A 7 -6.40 -9.68 6.82
CA GLU A 7 -7.72 -9.07 6.66
C GLU A 7 -7.65 -7.76 5.89
N ARG A 8 -6.60 -6.96 6.09
CA ARG A 8 -6.40 -5.69 5.37
C ARG A 8 -5.82 -5.90 3.98
N PHE A 9 -4.90 -6.84 3.85
CA PHE A 9 -4.22 -7.12 2.58
C PHE A 9 -5.16 -7.70 1.54
N GLY A 10 -6.03 -8.64 1.92
CA GLY A 10 -6.98 -9.26 1.01
C GLY A 10 -7.89 -8.26 0.30
N PRO A 11 -8.65 -7.41 1.03
CA PRO A 11 -9.47 -6.37 0.41
C PRO A 11 -8.66 -5.34 -0.39
N ALA A 12 -7.49 -4.95 0.11
CA ALA A 12 -6.61 -4.01 -0.61
C ALA A 12 -6.10 -4.61 -1.92
N LEU A 13 -5.70 -5.87 -1.90
CA LEU A 13 -5.25 -6.57 -3.10
C LEU A 13 -6.37 -6.70 -4.13
N ASP A 14 -7.59 -7.01 -3.69
CA ASP A 14 -8.75 -7.08 -4.57
C ASP A 14 -9.01 -5.71 -5.23
N ALA A 15 -8.91 -4.63 -4.48
CA ALA A 15 -9.06 -3.29 -5.00
C ALA A 15 -7.97 -2.94 -6.04
N VAL A 16 -6.74 -3.38 -5.82
CA VAL A 16 -5.64 -3.21 -6.79
C VAL A 16 -5.95 -3.98 -8.07
N ARG A 17 -6.40 -5.23 -7.96
CA ARG A 17 -6.77 -6.04 -9.13
C ARG A 17 -7.92 -5.43 -9.93
N GLU A 18 -8.93 -4.92 -9.25
CA GLU A 18 -10.08 -4.28 -9.90
C GLU A 18 -9.70 -2.97 -10.58
N ALA A 19 -8.71 -2.26 -10.08
CA ALA A 19 -8.25 -1.00 -10.66
C ALA A 19 -7.40 -1.20 -11.92
N ALA A 20 -6.75 -2.35 -12.08
CA ALA A 20 -5.89 -2.63 -13.23
C ALA A 20 -6.70 -2.69 -14.53
N ARG A 21 -6.12 -2.13 -15.60
CA ARG A 21 -6.68 -2.15 -16.93
C ARG A 21 -5.80 -2.98 -17.87
N ALA A 22 -6.35 -3.32 -19.04
CA ALA A 22 -5.59 -4.05 -20.06
C ALA A 22 -4.31 -3.29 -20.43
N GLY A 23 -3.21 -4.00 -20.52
CA GLY A 23 -1.89 -3.43 -20.83
C GLY A 23 -1.18 -2.78 -19.65
N GLU A 24 -1.79 -2.78 -18.48
CA GLU A 24 -1.20 -2.26 -17.24
C GLU A 24 -0.78 -3.40 -16.32
N ILE A 25 0.32 -3.16 -15.57
CA ILE A 25 0.70 -3.99 -14.45
C ILE A 25 0.50 -3.15 -13.19
N ALA A 26 -0.38 -3.61 -12.33
CA ALA A 26 -0.67 -2.97 -11.06
C ALA A 26 -0.10 -3.83 -9.93
N ALA A 27 0.59 -3.20 -8.98
CA ALA A 27 1.14 -3.86 -7.82
C ALA A 27 0.83 -3.08 -6.55
N GLY A 28 0.71 -3.79 -5.44
CA GLY A 28 0.53 -3.21 -4.13
C GLY A 28 1.47 -3.82 -3.13
N TRP A 29 2.05 -2.99 -2.28
CA TRP A 29 2.89 -3.40 -1.16
C TRP A 29 2.30 -2.84 0.12
N LEU A 30 1.81 -3.72 0.99
CA LEU A 30 1.25 -3.32 2.27
C LEU A 30 2.34 -3.33 3.34
N ARG A 31 2.45 -2.21 4.06
CA ARG A 31 3.23 -2.10 5.28
C ARG A 31 2.31 -1.75 6.43
N ALA A 32 2.35 -2.54 7.47
CA ALA A 32 1.56 -2.29 8.66
C ALA A 32 2.45 -2.41 9.89
N GLU A 33 2.28 -1.45 10.80
CA GLU A 33 3.01 -1.39 12.04
C GLU A 33 2.05 -1.14 13.19
N ARG A 34 2.36 -1.75 14.32
CA ARG A 34 1.74 -1.43 15.59
C ARG A 34 2.81 -1.02 16.56
N SER A 35 2.68 0.17 17.13
CA SER A 35 3.59 0.68 18.14
C SER A 35 2.84 0.93 19.42
N ASP A 36 3.34 0.36 20.51
CA ASP A 36 2.87 0.65 21.86
C ASP A 36 3.82 1.67 22.49
N PHE A 37 3.28 2.66 23.14
CA PHE A 37 4.09 3.68 23.78
C PHE A 37 3.62 3.97 25.20
N VAL A 38 4.59 4.38 26.02
CA VAL A 38 4.34 4.84 27.39
C VAL A 38 5.09 6.16 27.57
N ARG A 39 4.36 7.17 27.99
CA ARG A 39 4.96 8.48 28.29
C ARG A 39 5.04 8.67 29.78
N PHE A 40 6.24 8.99 30.26
CA PHE A 40 6.50 9.26 31.66
C PHE A 40 6.73 10.74 31.89
N ASN A 41 6.30 11.19 33.05
CA ASN A 41 6.62 12.53 33.55
C ASN A 41 6.79 12.45 35.08
N ARG A 42 7.92 12.92 35.56
CA ARG A 42 8.28 12.91 37.00
C ARG A 42 8.15 11.52 37.65
N GLY A 43 8.62 10.49 36.91
CA GLY A 43 8.59 9.12 37.41
C GLY A 43 7.21 8.46 37.41
N ARG A 44 6.18 9.10 36.83
CA ARG A 44 4.83 8.54 36.73
C ARG A 44 4.42 8.36 35.28
N VAL A 45 3.67 7.30 35.04
CA VAL A 45 3.03 7.10 33.73
C VAL A 45 1.97 8.18 33.52
N ARG A 46 2.12 8.99 32.49
CA ARG A 46 1.17 10.04 32.12
C ARG A 46 0.28 9.66 30.98
N GLN A 47 0.79 8.88 30.08
CA GLN A 47 0.06 8.43 28.91
C GLN A 47 0.61 7.10 28.45
N CYS A 48 -0.26 6.18 28.10
CA CYS A 48 0.08 4.98 27.38
C CYS A 48 -0.91 4.79 26.24
N GLY A 49 -0.46 4.18 25.17
CA GLY A 49 -1.31 3.98 24.02
C GLY A 49 -0.69 3.07 23.01
N SER A 50 -1.45 2.83 21.99
CA SER A 50 -1.09 1.96 20.86
C SER A 50 -1.39 2.70 19.57
N ILE A 51 -0.44 2.71 18.65
CA ILE A 51 -0.63 3.30 17.33
C ILE A 51 -0.54 2.18 16.32
N GLU A 52 -1.58 2.06 15.50
CA GLU A 52 -1.55 1.22 14.32
C GLU A 52 -1.43 2.10 13.08
N HIS A 53 -0.52 1.72 12.19
CA HIS A 53 -0.33 2.39 10.93
C HIS A 53 -0.27 1.36 9.82
N ALA A 54 -1.09 1.54 8.81
CA ALA A 54 -1.08 0.71 7.62
C ALA A 54 -1.00 1.60 6.38
N ALA A 55 -0.01 1.35 5.55
CA ALA A 55 0.19 2.07 4.31
C ALA A 55 0.32 1.08 3.15
N LEU A 56 -0.26 1.45 2.02
CA LEU A 56 -0.20 0.67 0.80
C LEU A 56 0.54 1.48 -0.26
N GLU A 57 1.67 0.96 -0.71
CA GLU A 57 2.36 1.51 -1.87
C GLU A 57 1.74 0.93 -3.14
N LEU A 58 1.21 1.79 -3.97
CA LEU A 58 0.68 1.44 -5.27
C LEU A 58 1.75 1.68 -6.34
N ARG A 59 1.87 0.74 -7.25
CA ARG A 59 2.77 0.86 -8.40
C ARG A 59 2.01 0.52 -9.68
N LEU A 60 2.19 1.35 -10.68
CA LEU A 60 1.59 1.16 -11.99
C LEU A 60 2.68 1.17 -13.05
N ILE A 61 2.67 0.17 -13.91
CA ILE A 61 3.63 0.00 -15.00
C ILE A 61 2.86 -0.17 -16.30
N ALA A 62 3.16 0.65 -17.27
CA ALA A 62 2.58 0.55 -18.60
C ALA A 62 3.45 1.29 -19.62
N GLY A 63 3.61 0.71 -20.81
CA GLY A 63 4.36 1.35 -21.90
C GLY A 63 5.81 1.67 -21.59
N GLY A 64 6.49 0.83 -20.78
CA GLY A 64 7.86 1.07 -20.34
C GLY A 64 8.01 2.18 -19.30
N ARG A 65 6.91 2.64 -18.72
CA ARG A 65 6.86 3.71 -17.72
C ARG A 65 6.35 3.15 -16.39
N GLN A 66 6.76 3.78 -15.31
CA GLN A 66 6.28 3.42 -13.98
C GLN A 66 5.96 4.65 -13.15
N ALA A 67 5.01 4.49 -12.25
CA ALA A 67 4.67 5.47 -11.23
C ALA A 67 4.33 4.77 -9.92
N ARG A 68 4.59 5.43 -8.81
CA ARG A 68 4.34 4.92 -7.46
C ARG A 68 3.64 5.97 -6.62
N ARG A 69 2.82 5.51 -5.71
CA ARG A 69 2.17 6.37 -4.72
C ARG A 69 1.86 5.56 -3.47
N GLU A 70 2.12 6.13 -2.32
CA GLU A 70 1.73 5.56 -1.05
C GLU A 70 0.40 6.15 -0.60
N ILE A 71 -0.49 5.28 -0.13
CA ILE A 71 -1.76 5.69 0.48
C ILE A 71 -1.84 5.11 1.89
N VAL A 72 -2.50 5.83 2.79
CA VAL A 72 -2.77 5.34 4.14
C VAL A 72 -4.11 4.63 4.13
N LEU A 73 -4.16 3.44 4.70
CA LEU A 73 -5.38 2.66 4.83
C LEU A 73 -6.13 3.05 6.10
N ALA A 74 -7.45 3.18 5.99
CA ALA A 74 -8.31 3.52 7.11
C ALA A 74 -8.77 2.30 7.90
N GLY A 75 -8.67 1.11 7.29
CA GLY A 75 -9.22 -0.13 7.86
C GLY A 75 -10.68 -0.34 7.49
N ASP A 76 -11.27 0.53 6.71
CA ASP A 76 -12.61 0.39 6.16
C ASP A 76 -12.51 0.00 4.70
N ARG A 77 -13.15 -1.09 4.33
CA ARG A 77 -13.07 -1.67 2.98
C ARG A 77 -13.51 -0.70 1.89
N GLY A 78 -14.60 0.02 2.12
CA GLY A 78 -15.14 0.96 1.15
C GLY A 78 -14.26 2.19 0.98
N ILE A 79 -13.77 2.75 2.09
CA ILE A 79 -12.87 3.90 2.07
C ILE A 79 -11.54 3.53 1.41
N ASP A 80 -10.99 2.38 1.77
CA ASP A 80 -9.70 1.93 1.24
C ASP A 80 -9.80 1.62 -0.26
N ALA A 81 -10.90 1.00 -0.71
CA ALA A 81 -11.13 0.77 -2.14
C ALA A 81 -11.21 2.08 -2.93
N ALA A 82 -11.88 3.09 -2.39
CA ALA A 82 -11.96 4.41 -3.01
C ALA A 82 -10.59 5.08 -3.08
N ARG A 83 -9.79 4.97 -2.03
CA ARG A 83 -8.41 5.51 -2.01
C ARG A 83 -7.51 4.80 -3.02
N VAL A 84 -7.63 3.50 -3.17
CA VAL A 84 -6.90 2.74 -4.20
C VAL A 84 -7.29 3.21 -5.59
N ALA A 85 -8.57 3.34 -5.88
CA ALA A 85 -9.07 3.80 -7.17
C ALA A 85 -8.57 5.22 -7.50
N GLN A 86 -8.62 6.14 -6.54
CA GLN A 86 -8.08 7.49 -6.69
C GLN A 86 -6.56 7.46 -6.92
N GLY A 87 -5.85 6.61 -6.19
CA GLY A 87 -4.40 6.44 -6.32
C GLY A 87 -4.01 6.02 -7.74
N PHE A 88 -4.71 5.05 -8.31
CA PHE A 88 -4.44 4.62 -9.69
C PHE A 88 -4.81 5.68 -10.72
N GLY A 89 -5.86 6.44 -10.50
CA GLY A 89 -6.18 7.61 -11.34
C GLY A 89 -5.04 8.62 -11.37
N TRP A 90 -4.47 8.93 -10.20
CA TRP A 90 -3.30 9.80 -10.09
C TRP A 90 -2.09 9.19 -10.79
N LEU A 91 -1.85 7.88 -10.60
CA LEU A 91 -0.73 7.17 -11.23
C LEU A 91 -0.81 7.18 -12.75
N ARG A 92 -2.01 7.00 -13.32
CA ARG A 92 -2.21 7.07 -14.77
C ARG A 92 -1.90 8.45 -15.31
N ALA A 93 -2.31 9.49 -14.62
CA ALA A 93 -1.97 10.87 -14.98
C ALA A 93 -0.46 11.12 -14.88
N ALA A 94 0.20 10.58 -13.87
CA ALA A 94 1.64 10.67 -13.70
C ALA A 94 2.40 9.92 -14.80
N LEU A 95 1.93 8.72 -15.18
CA LEU A 95 2.53 7.96 -16.28
C LEU A 95 2.52 8.74 -17.59
N ALA A 96 1.44 9.43 -17.88
CA ALA A 96 1.34 10.23 -19.10
C ALA A 96 2.40 11.33 -19.20
N ARG A 97 2.95 11.75 -18.05
CA ARG A 97 3.98 12.79 -17.96
C ARG A 97 5.38 12.23 -17.72
N SER A 98 5.52 10.95 -17.46
CA SER A 98 6.82 10.33 -17.23
C SER A 98 7.45 9.88 -18.55
N GLN A 99 8.76 9.70 -18.53
CA GLN A 99 9.49 9.19 -19.70
C GLN A 99 9.64 7.67 -19.59
N PRO A 100 9.61 6.94 -20.73
CA PRO A 100 9.92 5.52 -20.72
C PRO A 100 11.32 5.24 -20.18
N ASP A 101 11.43 4.18 -19.38
CA ASP A 101 12.69 3.71 -18.83
C ASP A 101 13.08 2.41 -19.55
N PRO A 102 14.12 2.40 -20.39
CA PRO A 102 14.54 1.19 -21.11
C PRO A 102 15.13 0.13 -20.19
N PHE A 103 15.48 0.48 -18.96
CA PHE A 103 16.05 -0.44 -17.97
C PHE A 103 15.02 -0.94 -16.96
N LEU A 104 13.75 -0.61 -17.16
CA LEU A 104 12.68 -1.04 -16.26
C LEU A 104 12.53 -2.56 -16.31
N THR A 105 12.69 -3.19 -15.14
CA THR A 105 12.45 -4.61 -14.95
C THR A 105 11.29 -4.82 -13.98
N PHE A 106 10.44 -5.77 -14.29
CA PHE A 106 9.28 -6.09 -13.47
C PHE A 106 8.83 -7.53 -13.70
N CYS A 107 8.07 -8.05 -12.73
CA CYS A 107 7.49 -9.38 -12.85
C CYS A 107 6.18 -9.28 -13.64
N GLU A 108 6.12 -9.96 -14.78
CA GLU A 108 4.91 -10.01 -15.63
C GLU A 108 3.87 -11.01 -15.13
N THR A 109 4.29 -11.95 -14.29
CA THR A 109 3.40 -12.96 -13.73
C THR A 109 2.76 -12.48 -12.45
N ALA A 110 1.47 -12.70 -12.29
CA ALA A 110 0.79 -12.40 -11.05
C ALA A 110 1.35 -13.24 -9.92
N SER A 111 1.75 -12.59 -8.82
CA SER A 111 2.25 -13.26 -7.64
C SER A 111 1.77 -12.53 -6.39
N ALA A 112 1.70 -13.26 -5.30
CA ALA A 112 1.42 -12.71 -3.99
C ALA A 112 2.30 -13.39 -2.96
N GLY A 113 2.77 -12.63 -2.00
CA GLY A 113 3.59 -13.15 -0.92
C GLY A 113 3.45 -12.29 0.33
N ASN A 114 3.77 -12.88 1.45
CA ASN A 114 3.74 -12.23 2.74
C ASN A 114 5.13 -12.23 3.35
N ARG A 115 5.48 -11.13 3.95
CA ARG A 115 6.67 -11.01 4.76
C ARG A 115 6.28 -10.40 6.10
N HIS A 116 6.71 -11.05 7.17
CA HIS A 116 6.47 -10.59 8.53
C HIS A 116 7.81 -10.40 9.23
N ASP A 117 8.09 -9.15 9.58
CA ASP A 117 9.30 -8.79 10.32
C ASP A 117 8.91 -8.36 11.72
N ARG A 118 9.61 -8.92 12.71
CA ARG A 118 9.53 -8.45 14.08
C ARG A 118 10.63 -7.42 14.31
N ALA A 119 10.22 -6.27 14.73
CA ALA A 119 11.14 -5.25 15.17
C ALA A 119 11.61 -5.53 16.61
#